data_3e298ff254be4d69e25f497d9342eb54
#
_entry.id   3e298ff254be4d69e25f497d9342eb54
#
_cell.length_a   1.000
_cell.length_b   1.000
_cell.length_c   1.000
_cell.angle_alpha   90.00
_cell.angle_beta   90.00
_cell.angle_gamma   90.00
#
_symmetry.space_group_name_H-M   'P 1'
#
loop_
_entity.id
_entity.type
_entity.pdbx_description
1 polymer ?
#
loop_
_entity_poly.entity_id
_entity_poly.type
_entity_poly.pdbx_seq_one_letter_code
_entity_poly.pdbx_strand_id
1 'polypeptide(L)'
;MNVLDFFIGLFLIIGLVKGFRNGFFVELASLISILLGIFLAIKFSYLTKSYLEQHASWDPKTVQVVAFALTFMVVIVGVSMLAKVFTSIVNFAFLGFANSFFGALLGLLRTVLVMSILLNLFQKINTDHAIISKESKEKSKLFLPVQDVSKMIYPSISEWFEAFKSNEFQFENEEKE
;
A
#
# COMPACT_ATOMS: atom_id res chain seq x y z
N MET A 1 -10.07 24.79 -3.03
CA MET A 1 -9.86 23.34 -2.81
C MET A 1 -9.25 22.80 -4.08
N ASN A 2 -8.15 22.09 -3.96
CA ASN A 2 -7.51 21.47 -5.12
C ASN A 2 -8.26 20.16 -5.46
N VAL A 3 -8.30 19.80 -6.73
CA VAL A 3 -8.89 18.53 -7.19
C VAL A 3 -8.29 17.33 -6.45
N LEU A 4 -6.98 17.38 -6.15
CA LEU A 4 -6.30 16.36 -5.36
C LEU A 4 -6.87 16.23 -3.93
N ASP A 5 -7.14 17.37 -3.25
CA ASP A 5 -7.72 17.34 -1.91
C ASP A 5 -9.12 16.72 -1.90
N PHE A 6 -9.89 16.98 -2.97
CA PHE A 6 -11.21 16.38 -3.10
C PHE A 6 -11.14 14.85 -3.21
N PHE A 7 -10.27 14.34 -4.09
CA PHE A 7 -10.11 12.89 -4.23
C PHE A 7 -9.55 12.23 -2.97
N ILE A 8 -8.50 12.81 -2.40
CA ILE A 8 -7.91 12.29 -1.15
C ILE A 8 -8.95 12.30 -0.04
N GLY A 9 -9.64 13.42 0.16
CA GLY A 9 -10.69 13.54 1.17
C GLY A 9 -11.83 12.54 0.98
N LEU A 10 -12.25 12.31 -0.27
CA LEU A 10 -13.29 11.33 -0.60
C LEU A 10 -12.85 9.91 -0.17
N PHE A 11 -11.62 9.50 -0.50
CA PHE A 11 -11.10 8.19 -0.09
C PHE A 11 -10.96 8.07 1.44
N LEU A 12 -10.54 9.13 2.12
CA LEU A 12 -10.46 9.15 3.58
C LEU A 12 -11.84 8.99 4.24
N ILE A 13 -12.86 9.67 3.71
CA ILE A 13 -14.25 9.53 4.19
C ILE A 13 -14.76 8.11 3.95
N ILE A 14 -14.51 7.54 2.78
CA ILE A 14 -14.88 6.15 2.47
C ILE A 14 -14.18 5.19 3.45
N GLY A 15 -12.90 5.41 3.75
CA GLY A 15 -12.14 4.61 4.71
C GLY A 15 -12.73 4.67 6.11
N LEU A 16 -13.09 5.88 6.57
CA LEU A 16 -13.71 6.12 7.86
C LEU A 16 -15.08 5.43 7.97
N VAL A 17 -15.95 5.61 6.97
CA VAL A 17 -17.29 5.00 6.95
C VAL A 17 -17.21 3.46 6.90
N LYS A 18 -16.32 2.93 6.05
CA LYS A 18 -16.09 1.47 5.98
C LYS A 18 -15.55 0.94 7.30
N GLY A 19 -14.59 1.63 7.90
CA GLY A 19 -14.01 1.25 9.18
C GLY A 19 -15.04 1.25 10.30
N PHE A 20 -15.93 2.25 10.34
CA PHE A 20 -17.04 2.30 11.29
C PHE A 20 -17.98 1.09 11.16
N ARG A 21 -18.28 0.68 9.92
CA ARG A 21 -19.15 -0.46 9.63
C ARG A 21 -18.49 -1.81 9.91
N ASN A 22 -17.22 -1.92 9.61
CA ASN A 22 -16.46 -3.17 9.78
C ASN A 22 -16.10 -3.45 11.24
N GLY A 23 -15.89 -2.38 12.03
CA GLY A 23 -15.48 -2.47 13.43
C GLY A 23 -13.97 -2.69 13.62
N PHE A 24 -13.54 -2.54 14.87
CA PHE A 24 -12.13 -2.54 15.29
C PHE A 24 -11.37 -3.80 14.85
N PHE A 25 -11.90 -4.99 15.15
CA PHE A 25 -11.19 -6.25 14.90
C PHE A 25 -10.95 -6.51 13.41
N VAL A 26 -11.94 -6.19 12.56
CA VAL A 26 -11.81 -6.35 11.11
C VAL A 26 -10.79 -5.36 10.54
N GLU A 27 -10.80 -4.12 11.01
CA GLU A 27 -9.85 -3.12 10.55
C GLU A 27 -8.43 -3.39 11.06
N LEU A 28 -8.28 -3.89 12.29
CA LEU A 28 -6.98 -4.32 12.83
C LEU A 28 -6.40 -5.47 12.00
N ALA A 29 -7.20 -6.50 11.71
CA ALA A 29 -6.79 -7.59 10.81
C ALA A 29 -6.41 -7.08 9.42
N SER A 30 -7.14 -6.08 8.90
CA SER A 30 -6.84 -5.44 7.61
C SER A 30 -5.52 -4.67 7.64
N LEU A 31 -5.18 -3.98 8.73
CA LEU A 31 -3.88 -3.30 8.89
C LEU A 31 -2.73 -4.30 8.92
N ILE A 32 -2.86 -5.38 9.70
CA ILE A 32 -1.87 -6.47 9.72
C ILE A 32 -1.71 -7.06 8.31
N SER A 33 -2.81 -7.24 7.59
CA SER A 33 -2.80 -7.74 6.21
C SER A 33 -2.04 -6.81 5.25
N ILE A 34 -2.11 -5.49 5.44
CA ILE A 34 -1.35 -4.53 4.63
C ILE A 34 0.15 -4.66 4.90
N LEU A 35 0.55 -4.75 6.16
CA LEU A 35 1.97 -4.93 6.51
C LEU A 35 2.52 -6.23 5.93
N LEU A 36 1.79 -7.33 6.06
CA LEU A 36 2.13 -8.60 5.41
C LEU A 36 2.11 -8.46 3.88
N GLY A 37 1.15 -7.71 3.34
CA GLY A 37 1.03 -7.43 1.91
C GLY A 37 2.24 -6.71 1.35
N ILE A 38 2.76 -5.71 2.05
CA ILE A 38 4.00 -5.01 1.66
C ILE A 38 5.16 -5.99 1.66
N PHE A 39 5.31 -6.76 2.73
CA PHE A 39 6.37 -7.76 2.86
C PHE A 39 6.36 -8.79 1.72
N LEU A 40 5.19 -9.39 1.48
CA LEU A 40 5.03 -10.40 0.42
C LEU A 40 5.15 -9.78 -0.98
N ALA A 41 4.67 -8.54 -1.18
CA ALA A 41 4.83 -7.84 -2.45
C ALA A 41 6.30 -7.57 -2.77
N ILE A 42 7.09 -7.16 -1.79
CA ILE A 42 8.55 -7.00 -1.96
C ILE A 42 9.16 -8.33 -2.36
N LYS A 43 8.84 -9.40 -1.61
CA LYS A 43 9.43 -10.74 -1.82
C LYS A 43 9.05 -11.36 -3.17
N PHE A 44 7.82 -11.16 -3.64
CA PHE A 44 7.30 -11.83 -4.83
C PHE A 44 7.18 -10.94 -6.07
N SER A 45 7.47 -9.62 -5.97
CA SER A 45 7.40 -8.70 -7.12
C SER A 45 8.35 -9.07 -8.26
N TYR A 46 9.42 -9.81 -7.98
CA TYR A 46 10.36 -10.29 -9.00
C TYR A 46 9.69 -11.21 -10.01
N LEU A 47 8.74 -12.06 -9.58
CA LEU A 47 7.99 -12.95 -10.49
C LEU A 47 7.14 -12.13 -11.47
N THR A 48 6.44 -11.14 -10.96
CA THR A 48 5.62 -10.23 -11.78
C THR A 48 6.51 -9.38 -12.68
N LYS A 49 7.68 -8.95 -12.19
CA LYS A 49 8.68 -8.20 -12.96
C LYS A 49 9.18 -9.03 -14.15
N SER A 50 9.62 -10.25 -13.91
CA SER A 50 10.11 -11.16 -14.97
C SER A 50 9.05 -11.41 -16.05
N TYR A 51 7.79 -11.57 -15.65
CA TYR A 51 6.68 -11.71 -16.60
C TYR A 51 6.46 -10.44 -17.43
N LEU A 52 6.49 -9.26 -16.80
CA LEU A 52 6.30 -7.98 -17.48
C LEU A 52 7.45 -7.67 -18.45
N GLU A 53 8.69 -7.96 -18.09
CA GLU A 53 9.87 -7.76 -18.95
C GLU A 53 9.79 -8.57 -20.25
N GLN A 54 9.14 -9.73 -20.22
CA GLN A 54 8.95 -10.57 -21.42
C GLN A 54 7.80 -10.10 -22.33
N HIS A 55 6.84 -9.34 -21.79
CA HIS A 55 5.59 -9.01 -22.52
C HIS A 55 5.37 -7.51 -22.73
N ALA A 56 6.14 -6.65 -22.07
CA ALA A 56 6.00 -5.21 -22.15
C ALA A 56 7.35 -4.52 -22.41
N SER A 57 7.38 -3.68 -23.44
CA SER A 57 8.57 -2.87 -23.77
C SER A 57 8.59 -1.56 -22.99
N TRP A 58 8.43 -1.62 -21.66
CA TRP A 58 8.46 -0.46 -20.77
C TRP A 58 9.87 -0.24 -20.22
N ASP A 59 10.11 0.99 -19.74
CA ASP A 59 11.39 1.26 -19.08
C ASP A 59 11.52 0.46 -17.77
N PRO A 60 12.73 0.09 -17.34
CA PRO A 60 12.96 -0.77 -16.18
C PRO A 60 12.36 -0.24 -14.88
N LYS A 61 12.31 1.11 -14.67
CA LYS A 61 11.70 1.70 -13.48
C LYS A 61 10.19 1.52 -13.46
N THR A 62 9.55 1.73 -14.61
CA THR A 62 8.10 1.52 -14.77
C THR A 62 7.74 0.07 -14.55
N VAL A 63 8.50 -0.87 -15.16
CA VAL A 63 8.29 -2.31 -14.93
C VAL A 63 8.39 -2.65 -13.45
N GLN A 64 9.42 -2.18 -12.76
CA GLN A 64 9.61 -2.46 -11.33
C GLN A 64 8.46 -1.93 -10.47
N VAL A 65 8.01 -0.68 -10.71
CA VAL A 65 6.92 -0.06 -9.94
C VAL A 65 5.59 -0.75 -10.22
N VAL A 66 5.31 -1.06 -11.47
CA VAL A 66 4.07 -1.76 -11.88
C VAL A 66 4.06 -3.19 -11.34
N ALA A 67 5.17 -3.91 -11.42
CA ALA A 67 5.30 -5.25 -10.87
C ALA A 67 5.01 -5.27 -9.36
N PHE A 68 5.62 -4.34 -8.61
CA PHE A 68 5.34 -4.20 -7.18
C PHE A 68 3.86 -3.85 -6.92
N ALA A 69 3.31 -2.88 -7.63
CA ALA A 69 1.92 -2.45 -7.45
C ALA A 69 0.92 -3.58 -7.72
N LEU A 70 1.11 -4.34 -8.80
CA LEU A 70 0.26 -5.49 -9.15
C LEU A 70 0.38 -6.59 -8.09
N THR A 71 1.61 -6.96 -7.71
CA THR A 71 1.84 -7.98 -6.67
C THR A 71 1.21 -7.55 -5.35
N PHE A 72 1.40 -6.29 -4.95
CA PHE A 72 0.83 -5.72 -3.74
C PHE A 72 -0.71 -5.78 -3.74
N MET A 73 -1.36 -5.41 -4.87
CA MET A 73 -2.81 -5.52 -5.00
C MET A 73 -3.31 -6.96 -4.85
N VAL A 74 -2.68 -7.89 -5.55
CA VAL A 74 -3.06 -9.32 -5.48
C VAL A 74 -2.90 -9.85 -4.06
N VAL A 75 -1.80 -9.53 -3.40
CA VAL A 75 -1.54 -9.98 -2.02
C VAL A 75 -2.54 -9.37 -1.05
N ILE A 76 -2.79 -8.05 -1.11
CA ILE A 76 -3.79 -7.39 -0.23
C ILE A 76 -5.17 -8.03 -0.40
N VAL A 77 -5.61 -8.24 -1.64
CA VAL A 77 -6.91 -8.87 -1.90
C VAL A 77 -6.93 -10.29 -1.34
N GLY A 78 -5.90 -11.10 -1.61
CA GLY A 78 -5.80 -12.47 -1.12
C GLY A 78 -5.81 -12.56 0.41
N VAL A 79 -4.95 -11.79 1.07
CA VAL A 79 -4.87 -11.77 2.54
C VAL A 79 -6.15 -11.21 3.17
N SER A 80 -6.76 -10.19 2.56
CA SER A 80 -8.03 -9.63 3.03
C SER A 80 -9.19 -10.63 2.90
N MET A 81 -9.21 -11.44 1.84
CA MET A 81 -10.19 -12.53 1.70
C MET A 81 -10.02 -13.60 2.78
N LEU A 82 -8.77 -14.03 3.04
CA LEU A 82 -8.47 -14.96 4.11
C LEU A 82 -8.87 -14.39 5.48
N ALA A 83 -8.50 -13.13 5.76
CA ALA A 83 -8.88 -12.47 7.01
C ALA A 83 -10.41 -12.41 7.23
N LYS A 84 -11.20 -12.18 6.16
CA LYS A 84 -12.67 -12.21 6.26
C LYS A 84 -13.23 -13.57 6.62
N VAL A 85 -12.65 -14.64 6.11
CA VAL A 85 -13.04 -16.01 6.47
C VAL A 85 -12.78 -16.25 7.96
N PHE A 86 -11.64 -15.82 8.48
CA PHE A 86 -11.33 -15.94 9.92
C PHE A 86 -12.20 -15.03 10.78
N THR A 87 -12.50 -13.80 10.34
CA THR A 87 -13.29 -12.82 11.14
C THR A 87 -14.78 -13.19 11.19
N SER A 88 -15.31 -13.93 10.23
CA SER A 88 -16.71 -14.42 10.30
C SER A 88 -16.94 -15.32 11.52
N ILE A 89 -15.90 -15.92 12.07
CA ILE A 89 -15.93 -16.77 13.27
C ILE A 89 -15.90 -15.92 14.56
N VAL A 90 -15.40 -14.68 14.51
CA VAL A 90 -15.18 -13.81 15.68
C VAL A 90 -16.35 -12.84 15.94
N ASN A 91 -17.41 -12.86 15.15
CA ASN A 91 -18.57 -11.95 15.26
C ASN A 91 -19.38 -12.07 16.58
N PHE A 92 -18.80 -12.61 17.64
CA PHE A 92 -19.43 -12.76 18.95
C PHE A 92 -19.04 -11.71 20.01
N ALA A 93 -18.34 -10.65 19.64
CA ALA A 93 -17.95 -9.66 20.64
C ALA A 93 -18.95 -8.49 20.66
N PHE A 94 -19.73 -8.44 21.70
CA PHE A 94 -20.65 -7.42 22.19
C PHE A 94 -19.93 -6.06 22.48
N LEU A 95 -19.31 -5.46 21.50
CA LEU A 95 -18.61 -4.17 21.67
C LEU A 95 -19.24 -3.08 20.78
N GLY A 96 -20.53 -2.83 20.98
CA GLY A 96 -21.36 -1.81 20.35
C GLY A 96 -20.63 -0.61 19.68
N PHE A 97 -20.94 0.60 20.13
CA PHE A 97 -20.45 1.86 19.57
C PHE A 97 -18.91 1.98 19.62
N ALA A 98 -18.27 1.51 20.71
CA ALA A 98 -16.81 1.58 20.87
C ALA A 98 -16.08 0.79 19.76
N ASN A 99 -16.53 -0.42 19.42
CA ASN A 99 -15.95 -1.22 18.33
C ASN A 99 -16.05 -0.49 16.98
N SER A 100 -17.20 0.14 16.70
CA SER A 100 -17.39 0.91 15.46
C SER A 100 -16.55 2.19 15.44
N PHE A 101 -16.44 2.90 16.55
CA PHE A 101 -15.65 4.13 16.65
C PHE A 101 -14.16 3.85 16.43
N PHE A 102 -13.57 2.89 17.13
CA PHE A 102 -12.19 2.49 16.92
C PHE A 102 -11.99 1.86 15.53
N GLY A 103 -12.99 1.17 15.00
CA GLY A 103 -12.99 0.69 13.63
C GLY A 103 -12.89 1.82 12.60
N ALA A 104 -13.62 2.94 12.81
CA ALA A 104 -13.53 4.12 11.96
C ALA A 104 -12.12 4.72 11.96
N LEU A 105 -11.52 4.83 13.14
CA LEU A 105 -10.16 5.37 13.31
C LEU A 105 -9.13 4.49 12.59
N LEU A 106 -9.19 3.17 12.79
CA LEU A 106 -8.32 2.22 12.10
C LEU A 106 -8.56 2.18 10.58
N GLY A 107 -9.82 2.29 10.13
CA GLY A 107 -10.17 2.37 8.73
C GLY A 107 -9.61 3.61 8.05
N LEU A 108 -9.62 4.75 8.75
CA LEU A 108 -8.97 5.98 8.32
C LEU A 108 -7.45 5.77 8.19
N LEU A 109 -6.81 5.26 9.24
CA LEU A 109 -5.37 4.98 9.28
C LEU A 109 -4.96 4.04 8.13
N ARG A 110 -5.69 2.97 7.93
CA ARG A 110 -5.49 2.04 6.82
C ARG A 110 -5.55 2.74 5.46
N THR A 111 -6.55 3.58 5.27
CA THR A 111 -6.73 4.30 4.00
C THR A 111 -5.59 5.28 3.76
N VAL A 112 -5.15 6.01 4.79
CA VAL A 112 -3.98 6.89 4.72
C VAL A 112 -2.73 6.10 4.33
N LEU A 113 -2.48 4.94 4.94
CA LEU A 113 -1.32 4.09 4.62
C LEU A 113 -1.34 3.61 3.16
N VAL A 114 -2.47 3.08 2.70
CA VAL A 114 -2.61 2.60 1.31
C VAL A 114 -2.43 3.75 0.33
N MET A 115 -3.08 4.89 0.56
CA MET A 115 -2.94 6.06 -0.29
C MET A 115 -1.52 6.60 -0.30
N SER A 116 -0.85 6.64 0.85
CA SER A 116 0.54 7.08 0.96
C SER A 116 1.46 6.21 0.08
N ILE A 117 1.30 4.89 0.11
CA ILE A 117 2.06 3.97 -0.74
C ILE A 117 1.77 4.24 -2.22
N LEU A 118 0.49 4.33 -2.59
CA LEU A 118 0.09 4.58 -3.98
C LEU A 118 0.60 5.93 -4.50
N LEU A 119 0.52 6.99 -3.68
CA LEU A 119 1.04 8.31 -4.06
C LEU A 119 2.56 8.31 -4.26
N ASN A 120 3.30 7.58 -3.43
CA ASN A 120 4.75 7.46 -3.59
C ASN A 120 5.14 6.61 -4.81
N LEU A 121 4.42 5.51 -5.07
CA LEU A 121 4.59 4.73 -6.30
C LEU A 121 4.29 5.57 -7.54
N PHE A 122 3.17 6.29 -7.51
CA PHE A 122 2.79 7.19 -8.58
C PHE A 122 3.84 8.28 -8.84
N GLN A 123 4.43 8.84 -7.78
CA GLN A 123 5.46 9.87 -7.91
C GLN A 123 6.75 9.33 -8.54
N LYS A 124 7.09 8.05 -8.32
CA LYS A 124 8.24 7.41 -8.99
C LYS A 124 8.06 7.27 -10.50
N ILE A 125 6.82 7.12 -10.97
CA ILE A 125 6.49 7.06 -12.40
C ILE A 125 6.36 8.47 -12.99
N ASN A 126 5.81 9.42 -12.22
CA ASN A 126 5.58 10.81 -12.66
C ASN A 126 6.84 11.68 -12.49
N THR A 127 7.98 11.23 -12.98
CA THR A 127 9.28 11.95 -12.86
C THR A 127 9.27 13.31 -13.56
N ASP A 128 8.62 13.39 -14.72
CA ASP A 128 8.58 14.62 -15.56
C ASP A 128 7.35 15.49 -15.28
N HIS A 129 6.64 15.25 -14.16
CA HIS A 129 5.41 15.96 -13.80
C HIS A 129 4.32 15.99 -14.89
N ALA A 130 4.36 15.02 -15.81
CA ALA A 130 3.48 14.94 -16.97
C ALA A 130 2.00 14.76 -16.60
N ILE A 131 1.71 14.05 -15.50
CA ILE A 131 0.32 13.72 -15.10
C ILE A 131 -0.17 14.68 -14.01
N ILE A 132 0.64 14.92 -12.97
CA ILE A 132 0.32 15.88 -11.89
C ILE A 132 1.44 16.91 -11.81
N SER A 133 1.10 18.17 -12.06
CA SER A 133 2.06 19.27 -12.00
C SER A 133 2.55 19.51 -10.58
N LYS A 134 3.78 20.04 -10.46
CA LYS A 134 4.38 20.41 -9.18
C LYS A 134 3.52 21.41 -8.41
N GLU A 135 2.96 22.38 -9.13
CA GLU A 135 2.08 23.41 -8.56
C GLU A 135 0.80 22.82 -7.94
N SER A 136 0.20 21.81 -8.57
CA SER A 136 -0.99 21.11 -8.03
C SER A 136 -0.70 20.36 -6.73
N LYS A 137 0.50 19.78 -6.61
CA LYS A 137 0.95 19.07 -5.39
C LYS A 137 1.18 20.07 -4.25
N GLU A 138 1.85 21.20 -4.52
CA GLU A 138 2.15 22.22 -3.51
C GLU A 138 0.89 22.95 -3.01
N LYS A 139 -0.10 23.11 -3.88
CA LYS A 139 -1.41 23.73 -3.52
C LYS A 139 -2.33 22.78 -2.77
N SER A 140 -2.04 21.47 -2.74
CA SER A 140 -2.85 20.49 -2.03
C SER A 140 -2.48 20.46 -0.55
N LYS A 141 -3.47 20.58 0.32
CA LYS A 141 -3.28 20.51 1.77
C LYS A 141 -3.16 19.08 2.30
N LEU A 142 -3.74 18.12 1.59
CA LEU A 142 -3.78 16.71 2.00
C LEU A 142 -2.69 15.87 1.33
N PHE A 143 -2.20 16.27 0.16
CA PHE A 143 -1.25 15.47 -0.61
C PHE A 143 0.04 15.21 0.16
N LEU A 144 0.72 16.26 0.63
CA LEU A 144 1.99 16.13 1.35
C LEU A 144 1.84 15.40 2.69
N PRO A 145 0.88 15.74 3.59
CA PRO A 145 0.70 15.01 4.83
C PRO A 145 0.42 13.52 4.62
N VAL A 146 -0.44 13.18 3.65
CA VAL A 146 -0.74 11.77 3.35
C VAL A 146 0.46 11.06 2.76
N GLN A 147 1.19 11.71 1.83
CA GLN A 147 2.39 11.13 1.23
C GLN A 147 3.50 10.87 2.26
N ASP A 148 3.69 11.76 3.21
CA ASP A 148 4.78 11.68 4.20
C ASP A 148 4.58 10.54 5.22
N VAL A 149 3.34 10.06 5.42
CA VAL A 149 3.08 8.93 6.30
C VAL A 149 3.88 7.68 5.91
N SER A 150 3.98 7.38 4.63
CA SER A 150 4.80 6.24 4.19
C SER A 150 6.30 6.48 4.35
N LYS A 151 6.75 7.73 4.36
CA LYS A 151 8.16 8.06 4.63
C LYS A 151 8.57 7.76 6.06
N MET A 152 7.65 7.77 7.02
CA MET A 152 7.91 7.32 8.39
C MET A 152 8.14 5.80 8.47
N ILE A 153 7.51 5.07 7.54
CA ILE A 153 7.65 3.61 7.45
C ILE A 153 8.76 3.22 6.46
N TYR A 154 9.06 4.12 5.51
CA TYR A 154 9.98 3.91 4.39
C TYR A 154 11.44 3.69 4.77
N PRO A 155 12.05 4.29 5.81
CA PRO A 155 13.44 3.98 6.18
C PRO A 155 13.62 2.48 6.43
N SER A 156 12.71 1.88 7.20
CA SER A 156 12.71 0.44 7.46
C SER A 156 12.44 -0.39 6.20
N ILE A 157 11.63 0.11 5.27
CA ILE A 157 11.32 -0.57 4.01
C ILE A 157 12.46 -0.39 2.99
N SER A 158 13.10 0.78 2.92
CA SER A 158 14.20 1.02 1.99
C SER A 158 15.48 0.30 2.43
N GLU A 159 15.82 0.32 3.69
CA GLU A 159 16.92 -0.47 4.28
C GLU A 159 16.67 -1.98 4.05
N TRP A 160 15.44 -2.40 4.21
CA TRP A 160 15.01 -3.75 3.94
C TRP A 160 15.09 -4.12 2.46
N PHE A 161 14.72 -3.21 1.56
CA PHE A 161 14.79 -3.38 0.12
C PHE A 161 16.24 -3.44 -0.39
N GLU A 162 17.12 -2.61 0.16
CA GLU A 162 18.56 -2.65 -0.16
C GLU A 162 19.23 -3.91 0.41
N ALA A 163 18.90 -4.30 1.64
CA ALA A 163 19.37 -5.53 2.24
C ALA A 163 18.89 -6.78 1.48
N PHE A 164 17.67 -6.75 0.95
CA PHE A 164 17.13 -7.84 0.14
C PHE A 164 17.84 -7.94 -1.22
N LYS A 165 18.09 -6.80 -1.86
CA LYS A 165 18.80 -6.72 -3.13
C LYS A 165 20.25 -7.21 -3.00
N SER A 166 20.92 -6.91 -1.89
CA SER A 166 22.26 -7.40 -1.62
C SER A 166 22.31 -8.92 -1.38
N ASN A 167 21.30 -9.49 -0.73
CA ASN A 167 21.19 -10.94 -0.53
C ASN A 167 20.85 -11.68 -1.83
N GLU A 168 19.99 -11.13 -2.69
CA GLU A 168 19.65 -11.73 -4.00
C GLU A 168 20.90 -11.82 -4.90
N PHE A 169 21.79 -10.82 -4.80
CA PHE A 169 23.08 -10.83 -5.51
C PHE A 169 24.05 -11.90 -4.99
N GLN A 170 23.96 -12.31 -3.73
CA GLN A 170 24.79 -13.38 -3.17
C GLN A 170 24.29 -14.76 -3.60
N PHE A 171 23.00 -15.01 -3.60
CA PHE A 171 22.45 -16.30 -4.06
C PHE A 171 22.66 -16.55 -5.56
N GLU A 172 22.63 -15.51 -6.38
CA GLU A 172 22.88 -15.63 -7.83
C GLU A 172 24.36 -15.93 -8.17
N ASN A 173 25.27 -15.58 -7.27
CA ASN A 173 26.70 -15.90 -7.43
C ASN A 173 27.06 -17.30 -6.90
N GLU A 174 26.36 -17.81 -5.88
CA GLU A 174 26.53 -19.17 -5.37
C GLU A 174 25.97 -20.26 -6.31
N GLU A 175 24.98 -19.93 -7.13
CA GLU A 175 24.45 -20.86 -8.16
C GLU A 175 25.35 -20.98 -9.43
N LYS A 176 26.34 -20.08 -9.56
CA LYS A 176 27.26 -20.05 -10.73
C LYS A 176 28.65 -20.62 -10.46
N GLU A 177 28.93 -21.05 -9.21
CA GLU A 177 30.12 -21.80 -8.83
C GLU A 177 29.82 -23.30 -8.76
#